data_43759c612d5654b2208cb7e628f1417e
#
_entry.id   43759c612d5654b2208cb7e628f1417e
#
_cell.length_a   1.000
_cell.length_b   1.000
_cell.length_c   1.000
_cell.angle_alpha   90.00
_cell.angle_beta   90.00
_cell.angle_gamma   90.00
#
_symmetry.space_group_name_H-M   'P 1'
#
loop_
_entity.id
_entity.type
_entity.pdbx_description
1 polymer ?
#
loop_
_entity_poly.entity_id
_entity_poly.type
_entity_poly.pdbx_seq_one_letter_code
_entity_poly.pdbx_strand_id
1 'polypeptide(L)'
;TDVNGSLLGEVTYGQSRGLTDAVYITIGTGVGAGVLSGGHLVHGMLHPEFGHIPLMKHPDDTYAGHCPYHGSCFEGMAAGPAIEERWGQKAITLKDDPKVWDIEAHYIAEACTTLIMTLSPQIIILGGGVMHQAQLFPLIREKVKSMVNGYVLTDELADLDHYIVPASLNDDQGIMGAIKLAIDELH
;
A
#
# COMPACT_ATOMS: atom_id res chain seq x y z
N THR A 1 -14.16 -2.56 6.78
CA THR A 1 -13.50 -3.29 5.68
C THR A 1 -12.37 -4.15 6.22
N ASP A 2 -11.94 -5.17 5.47
CA ASP A 2 -10.82 -6.03 5.78
C ASP A 2 -9.49 -5.25 5.93
N VAL A 3 -9.26 -4.26 5.07
CA VAL A 3 -8.07 -3.40 5.17
C VAL A 3 -8.06 -2.53 6.43
N ASN A 4 -9.23 -2.07 6.90
CA ASN A 4 -9.33 -1.38 8.18
C ASN A 4 -9.03 -2.34 9.35
N GLY A 5 -9.49 -3.59 9.26
CA GLY A 5 -9.11 -4.63 10.21
C GLY A 5 -7.61 -4.86 10.21
N SER A 6 -6.98 -4.99 9.05
CA SER A 6 -5.54 -5.18 8.94
C SER A 6 -4.76 -4.02 9.56
N LEU A 7 -5.18 -2.77 9.30
CA LEU A 7 -4.57 -1.60 9.92
C LEU A 7 -4.71 -1.62 11.44
N LEU A 8 -5.92 -1.91 11.97
CA LEU A 8 -6.13 -2.02 13.41
C LEU A 8 -5.26 -3.12 14.04
N GLY A 9 -5.08 -4.23 13.36
CA GLY A 9 -4.15 -5.28 13.78
C GLY A 9 -2.72 -4.73 13.94
N GLU A 10 -2.21 -4.05 12.94
CA GLU A 10 -0.85 -3.49 12.93
C GLU A 10 -0.65 -2.40 13.98
N VAL A 11 -1.60 -1.47 14.19
CA VAL A 11 -1.47 -0.40 15.19
C VAL A 11 -1.75 -0.87 16.62
N THR A 12 -2.31 -2.06 16.79
CA THR A 12 -2.58 -2.62 18.11
C THR A 12 -1.52 -3.63 18.52
N TYR A 13 -1.12 -4.51 17.63
CA TYR A 13 -0.29 -5.69 17.94
C TYR A 13 1.00 -5.74 17.10
N GLY A 14 1.07 -4.99 15.98
CA GLY A 14 2.20 -4.99 15.05
C GLY A 14 3.25 -3.91 15.35
N GLN A 15 4.11 -3.68 14.35
CA GLN A 15 5.24 -2.74 14.47
C GLN A 15 4.82 -1.26 14.54
N SER A 16 3.60 -0.92 14.14
CA SER A 16 3.05 0.45 14.20
C SER A 16 2.25 0.73 15.48
N ARG A 17 2.47 -0.10 16.51
CA ARG A 17 1.76 -0.01 17.78
C ARG A 17 1.89 1.37 18.42
N GLY A 18 0.73 1.94 18.75
CA GLY A 18 0.62 3.24 19.44
C GLY A 18 0.71 4.45 18.52
N LEU A 19 0.89 4.28 17.21
CA LEU A 19 0.78 5.37 16.25
C LEU A 19 -0.69 5.75 16.05
N THR A 20 -0.91 7.04 15.79
CA THR A 20 -2.23 7.63 15.61
C THR A 20 -2.55 7.97 14.16
N ASP A 21 -1.53 8.03 13.31
CA ASP A 21 -1.65 8.39 11.89
C ASP A 21 -0.87 7.38 11.06
N ALA A 22 -1.59 6.41 10.52
CA ALA A 22 -1.00 5.26 9.83
C ALA A 22 -1.86 4.85 8.63
N VAL A 23 -1.22 4.30 7.61
CA VAL A 23 -1.91 3.73 6.45
C VAL A 23 -1.44 2.30 6.23
N TYR A 24 -2.38 1.40 6.02
CA TYR A 24 -2.13 0.05 5.55
C TYR A 24 -2.66 -0.10 4.13
N ILE A 25 -1.83 -0.53 3.19
CA ILE A 25 -2.23 -0.84 1.82
C ILE A 25 -2.08 -2.34 1.61
N THR A 26 -3.14 -3.00 1.16
CA THR A 26 -3.06 -4.37 0.65
C THR A 26 -2.95 -4.34 -0.86
N ILE A 27 -1.99 -5.09 -1.43
CA ILE A 27 -1.81 -5.28 -2.88
C ILE A 27 -1.80 -6.79 -3.14
N GLY A 28 -2.93 -7.27 -3.63
CA GLY A 28 -3.18 -8.71 -3.84
C GLY A 28 -4.02 -8.94 -5.09
N THR A 29 -5.14 -9.64 -4.96
CA THR A 29 -6.13 -9.80 -6.05
C THR A 29 -6.75 -8.46 -6.42
N GLY A 30 -6.93 -7.58 -5.44
CA GLY A 30 -7.28 -6.17 -5.60
C GLY A 30 -6.32 -5.29 -4.83
N VAL A 31 -6.61 -3.98 -4.79
CA VAL A 31 -5.88 -3.00 -4.00
C VAL A 31 -6.85 -2.23 -3.12
N GLY A 32 -6.54 -2.15 -1.83
CA GLY A 32 -7.32 -1.37 -0.87
C GLY A 32 -6.43 -0.72 0.18
N ALA A 33 -6.93 0.33 0.84
CA ALA A 33 -6.22 0.95 1.95
C ALA A 33 -7.13 1.21 3.15
N GLY A 34 -6.61 0.92 4.33
CA GLY A 34 -7.12 1.41 5.60
C GLY A 34 -6.31 2.62 6.04
N VAL A 35 -7.00 3.63 6.56
CA VAL A 35 -6.39 4.89 6.98
C VAL A 35 -6.78 5.19 8.42
N LEU A 36 -5.79 5.46 9.26
CA LEU A 36 -5.96 5.97 10.63
C LEU A 36 -5.44 7.41 10.65
N SER A 37 -6.23 8.33 11.19
CA SER A 37 -5.81 9.72 11.39
C SER A 37 -6.33 10.24 12.72
N GLY A 38 -5.43 10.83 13.51
CA GLY A 38 -5.74 11.26 14.87
C GLY A 38 -6.26 10.15 15.78
N GLY A 39 -5.86 8.90 15.56
CA GLY A 39 -6.30 7.73 16.32
C GLY A 39 -7.65 7.15 15.88
N HIS A 40 -8.26 7.67 14.83
CA HIS A 40 -9.55 7.21 14.33
C HIS A 40 -9.45 6.70 12.89
N LEU A 41 -10.13 5.60 12.59
CA LEU A 41 -10.27 5.14 11.21
C LEU A 41 -11.01 6.20 10.39
N VAL A 42 -10.42 6.55 9.25
CA VAL A 42 -11.03 7.53 8.33
C VAL A 42 -12.26 6.91 7.69
N HIS A 43 -13.38 7.60 7.88
CA HIS A 43 -14.68 7.27 7.32
C HIS A 43 -15.35 8.56 6.86
N GLY A 44 -15.70 8.64 5.61
CA GLY A 44 -16.45 9.74 5.04
C GLY A 44 -17.87 9.30 4.68
N MET A 45 -18.33 9.66 3.51
CA MET A 45 -19.59 9.15 2.93
C MET A 45 -19.53 7.61 2.82
N LEU A 46 -18.37 7.11 2.42
CA LEU A 46 -17.97 5.70 2.42
C LEU A 46 -16.56 5.58 3.00
N HIS A 47 -16.04 4.37 3.13
CA HIS A 47 -14.62 4.15 3.39
C HIS A 47 -13.77 4.57 2.16
N PRO A 48 -12.50 4.94 2.36
CA PRO A 48 -11.62 5.29 1.25
C PRO A 48 -11.47 4.16 0.23
N GLU A 49 -11.75 4.45 -1.03
CA GLU A 49 -11.53 3.57 -2.18
C GLU A 49 -10.18 3.87 -2.84
N PHE A 50 -9.12 3.82 -2.03
CA PHE A 50 -7.79 4.26 -2.42
C PHE A 50 -7.19 3.44 -3.58
N GLY A 51 -7.59 2.18 -3.74
CA GLY A 51 -7.21 1.35 -4.88
C GLY A 51 -7.63 1.92 -6.24
N HIS A 52 -8.58 2.86 -6.26
CA HIS A 52 -9.11 3.42 -7.50
C HIS A 52 -8.64 4.86 -7.79
N ILE A 53 -7.64 5.36 -7.08
CA ILE A 53 -7.03 6.65 -7.41
C ILE A 53 -6.39 6.60 -8.80
N PRO A 54 -6.44 7.70 -9.58
CA PRO A 54 -5.72 7.78 -10.84
C PRO A 54 -4.21 7.89 -10.57
N LEU A 55 -3.42 7.21 -11.39
CA LEU A 55 -1.96 7.27 -11.36
C LEU A 55 -1.42 7.71 -12.72
N MET A 56 -0.23 8.30 -12.74
CA MET A 56 0.50 8.56 -13.98
C MET A 56 1.15 7.27 -14.45
N LYS A 57 0.97 6.97 -15.73
CA LYS A 57 1.60 5.77 -16.30
C LYS A 57 3.12 5.88 -16.34
N HIS A 58 3.77 4.77 -16.00
CA HIS A 58 5.21 4.66 -16.24
C HIS A 58 5.51 4.89 -17.74
N PRO A 59 6.56 5.67 -18.11
CA PRO A 59 6.84 5.99 -19.52
C PRO A 59 7.00 4.77 -20.43
N ASP A 60 7.52 3.67 -19.89
CA ASP A 60 7.75 2.42 -20.63
C ASP A 60 6.59 1.43 -20.54
N ASP A 61 5.47 1.80 -19.90
CA ASP A 61 4.31 0.93 -19.74
C ASP A 61 3.17 1.29 -20.70
N THR A 62 2.93 0.40 -21.65
CA THR A 62 1.84 0.54 -22.64
C THR A 62 0.56 -0.18 -22.23
N TYR A 63 0.56 -0.87 -21.09
CA TYR A 63 -0.58 -1.63 -20.59
C TYR A 63 -1.78 -0.73 -20.32
N ALA A 64 -2.99 -1.17 -20.74
CA ALA A 64 -4.20 -0.34 -20.63
C ALA A 64 -4.74 -0.26 -19.19
N GLY A 65 -4.46 -1.26 -18.38
CA GLY A 65 -4.98 -1.43 -17.03
C GLY A 65 -6.09 -2.48 -16.95
N HIS A 66 -6.17 -3.16 -15.80
CA HIS A 66 -7.11 -4.26 -15.54
C HIS A 66 -8.47 -3.81 -15.01
N CYS A 67 -8.56 -2.63 -14.41
CA CYS A 67 -9.79 -2.19 -13.74
C CYS A 67 -10.94 -1.98 -14.76
N PRO A 68 -12.11 -2.64 -14.58
CA PRO A 68 -13.22 -2.51 -15.52
C PRO A 68 -13.88 -1.12 -15.52
N TYR A 69 -13.67 -0.31 -14.48
CA TYR A 69 -14.23 1.04 -14.37
C TYR A 69 -13.28 2.14 -14.81
N HIS A 70 -12.00 2.06 -14.40
CA HIS A 70 -11.04 3.15 -14.56
C HIS A 70 -9.84 2.78 -15.44
N GLY A 71 -9.75 1.51 -15.92
CA GLY A 71 -8.57 1.03 -16.62
C GLY A 71 -7.31 1.12 -15.78
N SER A 72 -6.63 2.27 -15.83
CA SER A 72 -5.29 2.51 -15.26
C SER A 72 -5.28 3.16 -13.87
N CYS A 73 -6.29 2.93 -13.02
CA CYS A 73 -6.19 3.29 -11.60
C CYS A 73 -5.15 2.44 -10.86
N PHE A 74 -4.88 2.72 -9.60
CA PHE A 74 -3.86 2.01 -8.82
C PHE A 74 -4.09 0.48 -8.83
N GLU A 75 -5.30 0.01 -8.54
CA GLU A 75 -5.64 -1.41 -8.63
C GLU A 75 -5.45 -1.95 -10.06
N GLY A 76 -5.92 -1.18 -11.05
CA GLY A 76 -5.82 -1.57 -12.46
C GLY A 76 -4.39 -1.73 -12.96
N MET A 77 -3.41 -1.12 -12.28
CA MET A 77 -2.01 -1.17 -12.68
C MET A 77 -1.16 -2.08 -11.78
N ALA A 78 -1.49 -2.19 -10.47
CA ALA A 78 -0.61 -2.83 -9.49
C ALA A 78 -1.17 -4.13 -8.87
N ALA A 79 -2.44 -4.48 -9.08
CA ALA A 79 -2.98 -5.73 -8.55
C ALA A 79 -2.35 -6.96 -9.23
N GLY A 80 -2.32 -8.10 -8.52
CA GLY A 80 -1.81 -9.36 -9.07
C GLY A 80 -2.35 -9.74 -10.44
N PRO A 81 -3.67 -9.66 -10.69
CA PRO A 81 -4.24 -9.84 -12.02
C PRO A 81 -3.72 -8.88 -13.09
N ALA A 82 -3.45 -7.63 -12.72
CA ALA A 82 -2.87 -6.64 -13.63
C ALA A 82 -1.43 -7.02 -14.04
N ILE A 83 -0.63 -7.51 -13.10
CA ILE A 83 0.72 -8.04 -13.38
C ILE A 83 0.62 -9.26 -14.33
N GLU A 84 -0.28 -10.21 -14.02
CA GLU A 84 -0.44 -11.40 -14.83
C GLU A 84 -0.88 -11.06 -16.26
N GLU A 85 -1.83 -10.15 -16.43
CA GLU A 85 -2.32 -9.75 -17.74
C GLU A 85 -1.26 -8.95 -18.54
N ARG A 86 -0.55 -8.01 -17.89
CA ARG A 86 0.52 -7.20 -18.52
C ARG A 86 1.65 -8.04 -19.06
N TRP A 87 2.06 -9.07 -18.32
CA TRP A 87 3.25 -9.88 -18.63
C TRP A 87 2.92 -11.28 -19.19
N GLY A 88 1.64 -11.69 -19.19
CA GLY A 88 1.21 -13.04 -19.61
C GLY A 88 1.69 -14.15 -18.69
N GLN A 89 2.13 -13.83 -17.48
CA GLN A 89 2.71 -14.75 -16.49
C GLN A 89 2.39 -14.30 -15.07
N LYS A 90 2.27 -15.26 -14.15
CA LYS A 90 2.06 -14.94 -12.72
C LYS A 90 3.28 -14.24 -12.12
N ALA A 91 3.03 -13.29 -11.23
CA ALA A 91 4.06 -12.52 -10.53
C ALA A 91 5.19 -13.40 -9.93
N ILE A 92 4.83 -14.54 -9.35
CA ILE A 92 5.80 -15.47 -8.73
C ILE A 92 6.82 -16.03 -9.72
N THR A 93 6.49 -16.13 -11.02
CA THR A 93 7.41 -16.61 -12.06
C THR A 93 8.30 -15.51 -12.61
N LEU A 94 8.00 -14.26 -12.28
CA LEU A 94 8.68 -13.04 -12.76
C LEU A 94 9.67 -12.45 -11.73
N LYS A 95 9.92 -13.16 -10.63
CA LYS A 95 10.69 -12.65 -9.48
C LYS A 95 12.08 -12.08 -9.84
N ASP A 96 12.70 -12.61 -10.88
CA ASP A 96 14.05 -12.25 -11.30
C ASP A 96 14.06 -11.23 -12.47
N ASP A 97 12.90 -10.72 -12.91
CA ASP A 97 12.82 -9.73 -13.98
C ASP A 97 12.79 -8.30 -13.42
N PRO A 98 13.90 -7.55 -13.51
CA PRO A 98 13.98 -6.21 -12.92
C PRO A 98 13.02 -5.20 -13.57
N LYS A 99 12.65 -5.38 -14.83
CA LYS A 99 11.74 -4.47 -15.52
C LYS A 99 10.33 -4.57 -14.96
N VAL A 100 9.89 -5.78 -14.63
CA VAL A 100 8.57 -6.02 -14.01
C VAL A 100 8.46 -5.23 -12.71
N TRP A 101 9.45 -5.38 -11.85
CA TRP A 101 9.43 -4.80 -10.50
C TRP A 101 9.75 -3.30 -10.48
N ASP A 102 10.48 -2.80 -11.47
CA ASP A 102 10.67 -1.36 -11.64
C ASP A 102 9.34 -0.65 -11.99
N ILE A 103 8.56 -1.21 -12.91
CA ILE A 103 7.24 -0.70 -13.29
C ILE A 103 6.25 -0.81 -12.13
N GLU A 104 6.22 -1.96 -11.45
CA GLU A 104 5.36 -2.18 -10.29
C GLU A 104 5.66 -1.21 -9.14
N ALA A 105 6.95 -1.06 -8.82
CA ALA A 105 7.40 -0.12 -7.80
C ALA A 105 7.05 1.34 -8.13
N HIS A 106 6.99 1.72 -9.41
CA HIS A 106 6.58 3.05 -9.82
C HIS A 106 5.14 3.35 -9.38
N TYR A 107 4.20 2.46 -9.68
CA TYR A 107 2.80 2.67 -9.31
C TYR A 107 2.58 2.68 -7.79
N ILE A 108 3.25 1.79 -7.07
CA ILE A 108 3.17 1.77 -5.61
C ILE A 108 3.80 3.04 -5.01
N ALA A 109 4.91 3.52 -5.57
CA ALA A 109 5.56 4.74 -5.10
C ALA A 109 4.71 6.00 -5.35
N GLU A 110 4.00 6.10 -6.49
CA GLU A 110 3.05 7.19 -6.74
C GLU A 110 1.91 7.19 -5.72
N ALA A 111 1.36 6.01 -5.42
CA ALA A 111 0.33 5.86 -4.40
C ALA A 111 0.84 6.26 -3.01
N CYS A 112 2.03 5.80 -2.60
CA CYS A 112 2.65 6.21 -1.35
C CYS A 112 2.91 7.73 -1.30
N THR A 113 3.41 8.31 -2.40
CA THR A 113 3.65 9.76 -2.50
C THR A 113 2.34 10.55 -2.37
N THR A 114 1.25 10.07 -2.97
CA THR A 114 -0.09 10.66 -2.83
C THR A 114 -0.52 10.69 -1.36
N LEU A 115 -0.30 9.60 -0.61
CA LEU A 115 -0.61 9.54 0.83
C LEU A 115 0.25 10.50 1.65
N ILE A 116 1.55 10.59 1.34
CA ILE A 116 2.46 11.53 1.99
C ILE A 116 1.96 12.97 1.81
N MET A 117 1.60 13.34 0.58
CA MET A 117 1.17 14.71 0.24
C MET A 117 -0.24 15.06 0.74
N THR A 118 -1.10 14.08 1.00
CA THR A 118 -2.51 14.32 1.38
C THR A 118 -2.82 14.07 2.83
N LEU A 119 -2.17 13.08 3.44
CA LEU A 119 -2.46 12.61 4.81
C LEU A 119 -1.28 12.77 5.76
N SER A 120 -0.05 12.85 5.25
CA SER A 120 1.18 12.91 6.05
C SER A 120 1.22 11.87 7.18
N PRO A 121 1.01 10.57 6.89
CA PRO A 121 0.99 9.55 7.93
C PRO A 121 2.35 9.39 8.59
N GLN A 122 2.38 8.86 9.82
CA GLN A 122 3.61 8.53 10.53
C GLN A 122 4.27 7.24 9.98
N ILE A 123 3.51 6.40 9.29
CA ILE A 123 3.97 5.14 8.70
C ILE A 123 3.05 4.69 7.56
N ILE A 124 3.63 4.07 6.54
CA ILE A 124 2.91 3.37 5.47
C ILE A 124 3.28 1.89 5.51
N ILE A 125 2.30 1.03 5.72
CA ILE A 125 2.46 -0.41 5.81
C ILE A 125 1.95 -1.04 4.51
N LEU A 126 2.78 -1.82 3.85
CA LEU A 126 2.44 -2.49 2.60
C LEU A 126 2.33 -4.00 2.84
N GLY A 127 1.17 -4.56 2.50
CA GLY A 127 0.89 -5.98 2.62
C GLY A 127 0.16 -6.54 1.39
N GLY A 128 -0.29 -7.78 1.50
CA GLY A 128 -0.91 -8.52 0.40
C GLY A 128 0.10 -9.31 -0.44
N GLY A 129 -0.41 -10.21 -1.27
CA GLY A 129 0.41 -11.22 -1.96
C GLY A 129 1.50 -10.66 -2.89
N VAL A 130 1.27 -9.49 -3.51
CA VAL A 130 2.28 -8.84 -4.35
C VAL A 130 3.47 -8.38 -3.52
N MET A 131 3.23 -7.95 -2.28
CA MET A 131 4.29 -7.43 -1.39
C MET A 131 5.17 -8.53 -0.78
N HIS A 132 4.90 -9.80 -1.01
CA HIS A 132 5.85 -10.89 -0.72
C HIS A 132 7.12 -10.82 -1.60
N GLN A 133 7.11 -9.99 -2.63
CA GLN A 133 8.29 -9.67 -3.46
C GLN A 133 9.17 -8.63 -2.74
N ALA A 134 10.04 -9.08 -1.87
CA ALA A 134 10.84 -8.22 -0.98
C ALA A 134 11.68 -7.17 -1.71
N GLN A 135 12.07 -7.44 -2.96
CA GLN A 135 12.82 -6.49 -3.81
C GLN A 135 12.01 -5.23 -4.16
N LEU A 136 10.68 -5.23 -3.99
CA LEU A 136 9.86 -4.03 -4.21
C LEU A 136 10.18 -2.92 -3.20
N PHE A 137 10.43 -3.26 -1.94
CA PHE A 137 10.62 -2.23 -0.90
C PHE A 137 11.73 -1.23 -1.19
N PRO A 138 12.97 -1.64 -1.50
CA PRO A 138 14.02 -0.68 -1.85
C PRO A 138 13.68 0.13 -3.10
N LEU A 139 13.07 -0.47 -4.13
CA LEU A 139 12.67 0.22 -5.36
C LEU A 139 11.59 1.28 -5.09
N ILE A 140 10.57 0.93 -4.30
CA ILE A 140 9.49 1.86 -3.90
C ILE A 140 10.09 3.05 -3.14
N ARG A 141 10.94 2.80 -2.14
CA ARG A 141 11.56 3.84 -1.31
C ARG A 141 12.42 4.80 -2.13
N GLU A 142 13.22 4.28 -3.06
CA GLU A 142 14.02 5.09 -3.97
C GLU A 142 13.14 6.01 -4.83
N LYS A 143 12.06 5.46 -5.41
CA LYS A 143 11.13 6.21 -6.25
C LYS A 143 10.34 7.25 -5.43
N VAL A 144 9.86 6.90 -4.23
CA VAL A 144 9.22 7.86 -3.31
C VAL A 144 10.16 9.00 -2.97
N LYS A 145 11.42 8.72 -2.63
CA LYS A 145 12.43 9.74 -2.38
C LYS A 145 12.59 10.70 -3.56
N SER A 146 12.62 10.14 -4.76
CA SER A 146 12.71 10.94 -6.00
C SER A 146 11.44 11.77 -6.24
N MET A 147 10.25 11.20 -6.02
CA MET A 147 8.96 11.88 -6.25
C MET A 147 8.68 12.97 -5.22
N VAL A 148 9.01 12.74 -3.95
CA VAL A 148 8.91 13.76 -2.88
C VAL A 148 9.92 14.88 -3.11
N ASN A 149 11.08 14.57 -3.70
CA ASN A 149 12.10 15.52 -4.16
C ASN A 149 12.47 16.60 -3.14
N GLY A 150 12.51 16.24 -1.85
CA GLY A 150 12.87 17.16 -0.77
C GLY A 150 11.82 18.22 -0.46
N TYR A 151 10.61 18.15 -1.00
CA TYR A 151 9.54 19.10 -0.71
C TYR A 151 9.04 18.99 0.75
N VAL A 152 8.91 17.76 1.25
CA VAL A 152 8.58 17.49 2.65
C VAL A 152 9.82 16.95 3.35
N LEU A 153 10.20 17.57 4.47
CA LEU A 153 11.37 17.19 5.27
C LEU A 153 10.90 16.89 6.70
N THR A 154 10.85 15.62 7.05
CA THR A 154 10.55 15.10 8.38
C THR A 154 11.52 14.00 8.75
N ASP A 155 11.59 13.66 10.04
CA ASP A 155 12.45 12.57 10.50
C ASP A 155 12.01 11.22 9.90
N GLU A 156 10.70 11.01 9.71
CA GLU A 156 10.14 9.80 9.10
C GLU A 156 10.60 9.65 7.64
N LEU A 157 10.55 10.74 6.87
CA LEU A 157 10.98 10.72 5.45
C LEU A 157 12.51 10.70 5.28
N ALA A 158 13.25 11.02 6.33
CA ALA A 158 14.70 10.85 6.35
C ALA A 158 15.09 9.36 6.44
N ASP A 159 14.22 8.52 6.99
CA ASP A 159 14.41 7.07 7.16
C ASP A 159 13.26 6.28 6.54
N LEU A 160 13.27 6.18 5.21
CA LEU A 160 12.24 5.45 4.46
C LEU A 160 12.23 3.94 4.76
N ASP A 161 13.29 3.38 5.33
CA ASP A 161 13.34 1.96 5.70
C ASP A 161 12.41 1.65 6.88
N HIS A 162 12.20 2.62 7.76
CA HIS A 162 11.27 2.52 8.88
C HIS A 162 9.94 3.22 8.61
N TYR A 163 9.83 3.96 7.52
CA TYR A 163 8.60 4.69 7.14
C TYR A 163 7.69 3.90 6.20
N ILE A 164 8.26 3.25 5.17
CA ILE A 164 7.52 2.38 4.24
C ILE A 164 7.94 0.94 4.52
N VAL A 165 7.07 0.20 5.20
CA VAL A 165 7.43 -1.07 5.84
C VAL A 165 6.51 -2.22 5.39
N PRO A 166 6.99 -3.47 5.43
CA PRO A 166 6.12 -4.63 5.22
C PRO A 166 5.14 -4.80 6.39
N ALA A 167 4.01 -5.48 6.14
CA ALA A 167 3.16 -5.97 7.20
C ALA A 167 3.94 -6.87 8.17
N SER A 168 3.68 -6.73 9.49
CA SER A 168 4.52 -7.35 10.53
C SER A 168 3.88 -8.57 11.23
N LEU A 169 2.62 -8.87 10.93
CA LEU A 169 1.84 -9.91 11.61
C LEU A 169 1.68 -11.21 10.78
N ASN A 170 2.61 -11.52 9.89
CA ASN A 170 2.66 -12.77 9.12
C ASN A 170 1.33 -13.12 8.40
N ASP A 171 0.72 -12.13 7.78
CA ASP A 171 -0.60 -12.20 7.12
C ASP A 171 -1.81 -12.36 8.06
N ASP A 172 -1.61 -12.39 9.39
CA ASP A 172 -2.68 -12.50 10.39
C ASP A 172 -3.26 -11.13 10.80
N GLN A 173 -2.79 -10.02 10.23
CA GLN A 173 -3.21 -8.66 10.60
C GLN A 173 -4.72 -8.45 10.54
N GLY A 174 -5.40 -9.04 9.56
CA GLY A 174 -6.86 -8.97 9.43
C GLY A 174 -7.59 -9.66 10.57
N ILE A 175 -7.14 -10.86 10.96
CA ILE A 175 -7.69 -11.62 12.08
C ILE A 175 -7.42 -10.89 13.40
N MET A 176 -6.21 -10.38 13.59
CA MET A 176 -5.84 -9.62 14.79
C MET A 176 -6.67 -8.34 14.94
N GLY A 177 -6.93 -7.64 13.84
CA GLY A 177 -7.83 -6.49 13.83
C GLY A 177 -9.28 -6.83 14.16
N ALA A 178 -9.80 -7.96 13.64
CA ALA A 178 -11.13 -8.44 13.98
C ALA A 178 -11.27 -8.79 15.46
N ILE A 179 -10.23 -9.41 16.06
CA ILE A 179 -10.17 -9.68 17.50
C ILE A 179 -10.20 -8.35 18.28
N LYS A 180 -9.44 -7.34 17.86
CA LYS A 180 -9.44 -6.02 18.50
C LYS A 180 -10.84 -5.39 18.50
N LEU A 181 -11.52 -5.40 17.35
CA LEU A 181 -12.90 -4.89 17.24
C LEU A 181 -13.87 -5.63 18.17
N ALA A 182 -13.76 -6.96 18.26
CA ALA A 182 -14.61 -7.75 19.15
C ALA A 182 -14.35 -7.42 20.64
N ILE A 183 -13.10 -7.17 21.03
CA ILE A 183 -12.74 -6.77 22.38
C ILE A 183 -13.33 -5.38 22.72
N ASP A 184 -13.27 -4.43 21.77
CA ASP A 184 -13.78 -3.07 21.98
C ASP A 184 -15.29 -3.05 22.18
N GLU A 185 -16.04 -3.92 21.50
CA GLU A 185 -17.48 -4.05 21.66
C GLU A 185 -17.91 -4.67 23.00
N LEU A 186 -17.01 -5.32 23.72
CA LEU A 186 -17.27 -5.92 25.03
C LEU A 186 -17.06 -4.96 26.22
N HIS A 187 -16.52 -3.77 25.95
CA HIS A 187 -16.20 -2.74 26.94
C HIS A 187 -16.93 -1.42 26.65
#